data_ffb60d32cfcb4e7752cdb8bccb4950d2
#
_entry.id   ffb60d32cfcb4e7752cdb8bccb4950d2
#
_cell.length_a   1.000
_cell.length_b   1.000
_cell.length_c   1.000
_cell.angle_alpha   90.00
_cell.angle_beta   90.00
_cell.angle_gamma   90.00
#
_symmetry.space_group_name_H-M   'P 1'
#
loop_
_entity.id
_entity.type
_entity.pdbx_description
1 polymer ?
#
loop_
_entity_poly.entity_id
_entity_poly.type
_entity_poly.pdbx_seq_one_letter_code
_entity_poly.pdbx_strand_id
1 'polypeptide(L)'
;MLFFFVAAAFYAGVAYTTGYFSRPVGLILLAMFVAYIICNVMAMKNAPAPEEEEEPEESASFAKELGLLAVGAVLIAVGANLLVDNGTLIAQALGVPESVIALTFVALGTSLPELVTAITSLAKGHGALSLGNVIGANVFNLVLVSGVSATVAPFTIPQNSLLFGHNASLVLEFPVMFAVMLLLTLPALFKGKLSRPQGIALLCIYAAFCVVQFTI
;
A
#
# COMPACT_ATOMS: atom_id res chain seq x y z
N MET A 1 -3.76 8.90 9.97
CA MET A 1 -4.64 7.70 10.05
C MET A 1 -6.09 7.98 9.62
N LEU A 2 -6.77 9.04 10.14
CA LEU A 2 -8.15 9.34 9.73
C LEU A 2 -8.31 9.43 8.20
N PHE A 3 -7.39 10.13 7.53
CA PHE A 3 -7.42 10.29 6.07
C PHE A 3 -7.40 8.97 5.31
N PHE A 4 -6.65 7.98 5.81
CA PHE A 4 -6.59 6.64 5.22
C PHE A 4 -7.98 5.97 5.18
N PHE A 5 -8.73 6.04 6.29
CA PHE A 5 -10.09 5.49 6.35
C PHE A 5 -11.09 6.28 5.50
N VAL A 6 -10.98 7.61 5.47
CA VAL A 6 -11.85 8.46 4.62
C VAL A 6 -11.65 8.12 3.15
N ALA A 7 -10.39 7.97 2.71
CA ALA A 7 -10.07 7.59 1.35
C ALA A 7 -10.60 6.20 1.00
N ALA A 8 -10.40 5.22 1.88
CA ALA A 8 -10.88 3.87 1.69
C ALA A 8 -12.42 3.78 1.67
N ALA A 9 -13.09 4.53 2.57
CA ALA A 9 -14.55 4.59 2.59
C ALA A 9 -15.12 5.24 1.33
N PHE A 10 -14.51 6.31 0.83
CA PHE A 10 -14.91 6.93 -0.43
C PHE A 10 -14.72 5.98 -1.61
N TYR A 11 -13.54 5.33 -1.70
CA TYR A 11 -13.24 4.39 -2.77
C TYR A 11 -14.22 3.20 -2.76
N ALA A 12 -14.42 2.57 -1.61
CA ALA A 12 -15.39 1.50 -1.45
C ALA A 12 -16.83 1.97 -1.73
N GLY A 13 -17.21 3.16 -1.26
CA GLY A 13 -18.51 3.76 -1.55
C GLY A 13 -18.80 3.86 -3.04
N VAL A 14 -17.84 4.33 -3.84
CA VAL A 14 -17.95 4.35 -5.30
C VAL A 14 -18.08 2.92 -5.86
N ALA A 15 -17.25 1.99 -5.38
CA ALA A 15 -17.30 0.60 -5.85
C ALA A 15 -18.63 -0.09 -5.56
N TYR A 16 -19.20 0.09 -4.34
CA TYR A 16 -20.48 -0.51 -3.95
C TYR A 16 -21.70 0.16 -4.62
N THR A 17 -21.63 1.46 -4.92
CA THR A 17 -22.79 2.19 -5.47
C THR A 17 -22.85 2.14 -6.99
N THR A 18 -21.73 2.34 -7.66
CA THR A 18 -21.66 2.44 -9.12
C THR A 18 -20.85 1.35 -9.77
N GLY A 19 -19.85 0.81 -9.06
CA GLY A 19 -18.85 -0.12 -9.61
C GLY A 19 -17.99 0.50 -10.70
N TYR A 20 -18.14 1.82 -10.98
CA TYR A 20 -17.47 2.52 -12.08
C TYR A 20 -16.72 3.75 -11.59
N PHE A 21 -15.44 3.77 -11.84
CA PHE A 21 -14.54 4.88 -11.54
C PHE A 21 -14.43 5.81 -12.74
N SER A 22 -15.26 6.83 -12.73
CA SER A 22 -15.35 7.85 -13.78
C SER A 22 -14.26 8.93 -13.61
N ARG A 23 -14.05 9.76 -14.64
CA ARG A 23 -13.13 10.91 -14.57
C ARG A 23 -13.41 11.87 -13.41
N PRO A 24 -14.67 12.26 -13.11
CA PRO A 24 -14.96 13.08 -11.93
C PRO A 24 -14.52 12.41 -10.62
N VAL A 25 -14.74 11.10 -10.47
CA VAL A 25 -14.27 10.32 -9.31
C VAL A 25 -12.75 10.36 -9.22
N GLY A 26 -12.07 10.18 -10.35
CA GLY A 26 -10.61 10.31 -10.42
C GLY A 26 -10.11 11.68 -9.96
N LEU A 27 -10.75 12.77 -10.41
CA LEU A 27 -10.40 14.14 -9.98
C LEU A 27 -10.64 14.36 -8.49
N ILE A 28 -11.71 13.79 -7.91
CA ILE A 28 -11.96 13.84 -6.47
C ILE A 28 -10.85 13.11 -5.71
N LEU A 29 -10.45 11.92 -6.16
CA LEU A 29 -9.33 11.18 -5.55
C LEU A 29 -8.03 11.98 -5.60
N LEU A 30 -7.72 12.61 -6.73
CA LEU A 30 -6.54 13.48 -6.86
C LEU A 30 -6.62 14.71 -5.93
N ALA A 31 -7.79 15.33 -5.80
CA ALA A 31 -8.00 16.42 -4.85
C ALA A 31 -7.81 15.95 -3.39
N MET A 32 -8.26 14.74 -3.06
CA MET A 32 -8.01 14.12 -1.77
C MET A 32 -6.51 13.91 -1.55
N PHE A 33 -5.75 13.49 -2.56
CA PHE A 33 -4.30 13.34 -2.44
C PHE A 33 -3.62 14.69 -2.14
N VAL A 34 -3.99 15.75 -2.86
CA VAL A 34 -3.45 17.10 -2.61
C VAL A 34 -3.77 17.55 -1.18
N ALA A 35 -5.01 17.35 -0.72
CA ALA A 35 -5.41 17.64 0.65
C ALA A 35 -4.57 16.83 1.68
N TYR A 36 -4.31 15.56 1.41
CA TYR A 36 -3.45 14.72 2.24
C TYR A 36 -2.04 15.30 2.37
N ILE A 37 -1.43 15.70 1.27
CA ILE A 37 -0.08 16.29 1.28
C ILE A 37 -0.09 17.61 2.07
N ILE A 38 -1.06 18.49 1.82
CA ILE A 38 -1.17 19.75 2.55
C ILE A 38 -1.30 19.51 4.05
N CYS A 39 -2.19 18.60 4.47
CA CYS A 39 -2.38 18.27 5.88
C CYS A 39 -1.10 17.73 6.53
N ASN A 40 -0.33 16.87 5.82
CA ASN A 40 0.92 16.35 6.34
C ASN A 40 1.98 17.45 6.48
N VAL A 41 2.14 18.30 5.47
CA VAL A 41 3.10 19.44 5.52
C VAL A 41 2.74 20.39 6.66
N MET A 42 1.45 20.70 6.85
CA MET A 42 1.01 21.56 7.95
C MET A 42 1.24 20.89 9.31
N ALA A 43 0.99 19.58 9.43
CA ALA A 43 1.26 18.83 10.65
C ALA A 43 2.76 18.82 11.00
N MET A 44 3.63 18.64 10.01
CA MET A 44 5.08 18.71 10.20
C MET A 44 5.56 20.09 10.67
N LYS A 45 5.01 21.19 10.09
CA LYS A 45 5.36 22.55 10.51
C LYS A 45 4.95 22.87 11.94
N ASN A 46 3.88 22.23 12.44
CA ASN A 46 3.33 22.45 13.78
C ASN A 46 3.85 21.42 14.81
N ALA A 47 4.62 20.42 14.37
CA ALA A 47 5.24 19.49 15.27
C ALA A 47 6.36 20.18 16.08
N PRO A 48 6.52 19.90 17.38
CA PRO A 48 7.72 20.32 18.11
C PRO A 48 8.96 19.83 17.36
N ALA A 49 9.99 20.69 17.31
CA ALA A 49 11.27 20.24 16.78
C ALA A 49 11.66 18.94 17.49
N PRO A 50 12.12 17.90 16.76
CA PRO A 50 12.69 16.73 17.42
C PRO A 50 13.74 17.23 18.42
N GLU A 51 13.72 16.72 19.67
CA GLU A 51 14.87 16.86 20.55
C GLU A 51 16.03 16.24 19.76
N GLU A 52 16.96 17.08 19.32
CA GLU A 52 18.15 16.64 18.64
C GLU A 52 18.93 15.79 19.64
N GLU A 53 18.76 14.47 19.58
CA GLU A 53 19.81 13.58 20.02
C GLU A 53 20.97 13.87 19.05
N GLU A 54 21.91 14.67 19.52
CA GLU A 54 23.17 14.95 18.84
C GLU A 54 23.96 13.63 18.71
N GLU A 55 23.54 12.76 17.77
CA GLU A 55 24.53 11.87 17.19
C GLU A 55 25.44 12.74 16.34
N PRO A 56 26.79 12.63 16.50
CA PRO A 56 27.71 13.38 15.68
C PRO A 56 27.50 12.99 14.23
N GLU A 57 26.73 13.81 13.50
CA GLU A 57 26.63 13.70 12.06
C GLU A 57 28.06 13.88 11.52
N GLU A 58 28.71 12.76 11.18
CA GLU A 58 29.69 12.80 10.10
C GLU A 58 28.95 13.46 8.93
N SER A 59 29.36 14.67 8.59
CA SER A 59 28.75 15.48 7.55
C SER A 59 28.89 14.77 6.20
N ALA A 60 28.10 13.71 6.02
CA ALA A 60 27.98 13.07 4.73
C ALA A 60 27.42 14.11 3.76
N SER A 61 28.15 14.39 2.70
CA SER A 61 27.70 15.36 1.70
C SER A 61 26.29 14.99 1.24
N PHE A 62 25.33 15.92 1.32
CA PHE A 62 23.94 15.74 0.85
C PHE A 62 23.90 15.10 -0.56
N ALA A 63 24.86 15.44 -1.42
CA ALA A 63 24.98 14.83 -2.74
C ALA A 63 25.31 13.33 -2.68
N LYS A 64 26.12 12.88 -1.70
CA LYS A 64 26.42 11.45 -1.51
C LYS A 64 25.20 10.69 -1.01
N GLU A 65 24.45 11.24 -0.06
CA GLU A 65 23.23 10.61 0.46
C GLU A 65 22.14 10.54 -0.61
N LEU A 66 21.94 11.60 -1.39
CA LEU A 66 21.02 11.61 -2.52
C LEU A 66 21.42 10.60 -3.60
N GLY A 67 22.73 10.48 -3.87
CA GLY A 67 23.27 9.49 -4.80
C GLY A 67 23.01 8.05 -4.31
N LEU A 68 23.25 7.76 -3.04
CA LEU A 68 22.96 6.45 -2.45
C LEU A 68 21.47 6.12 -2.45
N LEU A 69 20.62 7.11 -2.15
CA LEU A 69 19.16 6.96 -2.23
C LEU A 69 18.73 6.62 -3.65
N ALA A 70 19.22 7.36 -4.65
CA ALA A 70 18.88 7.13 -6.05
C ALA A 70 19.33 5.74 -6.52
N VAL A 71 20.56 5.33 -6.22
CA VAL A 71 21.09 3.99 -6.55
C VAL A 71 20.27 2.91 -5.85
N GLY A 72 19.98 3.06 -4.57
CA GLY A 72 19.15 2.12 -3.81
C GLY A 72 17.75 1.97 -4.41
N ALA A 73 17.09 3.08 -4.76
CA ALA A 73 15.78 3.07 -5.39
C ALA A 73 15.78 2.33 -6.74
N VAL A 74 16.81 2.59 -7.57
CA VAL A 74 16.97 1.89 -8.87
C VAL A 74 17.18 0.40 -8.66
N LEU A 75 18.05 0.00 -7.73
CA LEU A 75 18.33 -1.41 -7.45
C LEU A 75 17.08 -2.15 -6.95
N ILE A 76 16.29 -1.53 -6.07
CA ILE A 76 15.03 -2.10 -5.59
C ILE A 76 14.03 -2.23 -6.74
N ALA A 77 13.88 -1.20 -7.58
CA ALA A 77 12.96 -1.24 -8.73
C ALA A 77 13.36 -2.32 -9.75
N VAL A 78 14.64 -2.44 -10.08
CA VAL A 78 15.15 -3.48 -10.97
C VAL A 78 14.93 -4.87 -10.36
N GLY A 79 15.24 -5.05 -9.08
CA GLY A 79 15.02 -6.31 -8.38
C GLY A 79 13.55 -6.71 -8.32
N ALA A 80 12.64 -5.76 -8.07
CA ALA A 80 11.20 -5.99 -8.08
C ALA A 80 10.70 -6.42 -9.47
N ASN A 81 11.13 -5.73 -10.54
CA ASN A 81 10.76 -6.10 -11.91
C ASN A 81 11.26 -7.50 -12.27
N LEU A 82 12.53 -7.82 -11.97
CA LEU A 82 13.08 -9.15 -12.22
C LEU A 82 12.32 -10.25 -11.48
N LEU A 83 11.90 -10.01 -10.25
CA LEU A 83 11.10 -10.95 -9.48
C LEU A 83 9.71 -11.15 -10.11
N VAL A 84 9.04 -10.06 -10.49
CA VAL A 84 7.71 -10.11 -11.11
C VAL A 84 7.77 -10.85 -12.46
N ASP A 85 8.69 -10.46 -13.31
CA ASP A 85 8.80 -11.02 -14.67
C ASP A 85 9.12 -12.52 -14.63
N ASN A 86 10.16 -12.91 -13.88
CA ASN A 86 10.57 -14.32 -13.80
C ASN A 86 9.56 -15.14 -12.96
N GLY A 87 9.03 -14.60 -11.89
CA GLY A 87 7.99 -15.25 -11.09
C GLY A 87 6.73 -15.51 -11.90
N THR A 88 6.31 -14.55 -12.72
CA THR A 88 5.18 -14.68 -13.65
C THR A 88 5.42 -15.80 -14.67
N LEU A 89 6.60 -15.82 -15.31
CA LEU A 89 6.96 -16.86 -16.28
C LEU A 89 6.94 -18.27 -15.65
N ILE A 90 7.48 -18.42 -14.45
CA ILE A 90 7.48 -19.69 -13.72
C ILE A 90 6.05 -20.11 -13.36
N ALA A 91 5.25 -19.18 -12.84
CA ALA A 91 3.86 -19.45 -12.46
C ALA A 91 3.00 -19.84 -13.67
N GLN A 92 3.17 -19.17 -14.81
CA GLN A 92 2.51 -19.52 -16.07
C GLN A 92 2.92 -20.92 -16.56
N ALA A 93 4.23 -21.26 -16.49
CA ALA A 93 4.72 -22.58 -16.83
C ALA A 93 4.16 -23.68 -15.94
N LEU A 94 3.80 -23.37 -14.69
CA LEU A 94 3.14 -24.26 -13.73
C LEU A 94 1.61 -24.28 -13.89
N GLY A 95 1.05 -23.53 -14.85
CA GLY A 95 -0.39 -23.48 -15.10
C GLY A 95 -1.19 -22.64 -14.10
N VAL A 96 -0.53 -21.72 -13.37
CA VAL A 96 -1.22 -20.81 -12.43
C VAL A 96 -2.06 -19.82 -13.21
N PRO A 97 -3.34 -19.58 -12.85
CA PRO A 97 -4.20 -18.61 -13.51
C PRO A 97 -3.62 -17.18 -13.45
N GLU A 98 -3.81 -16.40 -14.52
CA GLU A 98 -3.29 -15.01 -14.62
C GLU A 98 -3.81 -14.10 -13.50
N SER A 99 -5.07 -14.27 -13.08
CA SER A 99 -5.65 -13.52 -11.97
C SER A 99 -4.90 -13.74 -10.66
N VAL A 100 -4.50 -14.98 -10.39
CA VAL A 100 -3.73 -15.34 -9.19
C VAL A 100 -2.32 -14.78 -9.28
N ILE A 101 -1.68 -14.85 -10.45
CA ILE A 101 -0.35 -14.25 -10.69
C ILE A 101 -0.39 -12.75 -10.40
N ALA A 102 -1.40 -12.04 -10.92
CA ALA A 102 -1.57 -10.61 -10.70
C ALA A 102 -1.76 -10.26 -9.22
N LEU A 103 -2.60 -11.01 -8.50
CA LEU A 103 -2.89 -10.78 -7.08
C LEU A 103 -1.77 -11.22 -6.12
N THR A 104 -0.83 -12.03 -6.57
CA THR A 104 0.30 -12.51 -5.75
C THR A 104 1.62 -11.93 -6.21
N PHE A 105 2.15 -12.37 -7.35
CA PHE A 105 3.50 -11.97 -7.80
C PHE A 105 3.60 -10.50 -8.17
N VAL A 106 2.61 -9.95 -8.89
CA VAL A 106 2.63 -8.54 -9.29
C VAL A 106 2.39 -7.66 -8.06
N ALA A 107 1.42 -8.00 -7.23
CA ALA A 107 1.13 -7.26 -6.00
C ALA A 107 2.33 -7.29 -5.03
N LEU A 108 2.96 -8.45 -4.82
CA LEU A 108 4.16 -8.57 -3.99
C LEU A 108 5.31 -7.76 -4.57
N GLY A 109 5.57 -7.87 -5.88
CA GLY A 109 6.65 -7.17 -6.55
C GLY A 109 6.53 -5.65 -6.49
N THR A 110 5.33 -5.12 -6.70
CA THR A 110 5.08 -3.67 -6.57
C THR A 110 5.18 -3.17 -5.13
N SER A 111 5.04 -4.04 -4.12
CA SER A 111 5.18 -3.70 -2.70
C SER A 111 6.58 -4.01 -2.13
N LEU A 112 7.51 -4.52 -2.94
CA LEU A 112 8.89 -4.79 -2.48
C LEU A 112 9.64 -3.53 -2.02
N PRO A 113 9.55 -2.38 -2.71
CA PRO A 113 10.18 -1.15 -2.24
C PRO A 113 9.72 -0.76 -0.84
N GLU A 114 8.42 -0.83 -0.57
CA GLU A 114 7.83 -0.54 0.73
C GLU A 114 8.27 -1.55 1.79
N LEU A 115 8.36 -2.82 1.43
CA LEU A 115 8.81 -3.88 2.34
C LEU A 115 10.26 -3.67 2.76
N VAL A 116 11.15 -3.38 1.80
CA VAL A 116 12.58 -3.13 2.06
C VAL A 116 12.76 -1.90 2.93
N THR A 117 12.07 -0.80 2.63
CA THR A 117 12.13 0.42 3.43
C THR A 117 11.55 0.23 4.83
N ALA A 118 10.44 -0.52 4.98
CA ALA A 118 9.85 -0.82 6.27
C ALA A 118 10.78 -1.69 7.14
N ILE A 119 11.38 -2.75 6.57
CA ILE A 119 12.32 -3.61 7.28
C ILE A 119 13.57 -2.82 7.69
N THR A 120 14.13 -2.02 6.78
CA THR A 120 15.34 -1.23 7.04
C THR A 120 15.09 -0.19 8.15
N SER A 121 13.96 0.53 8.08
CA SER A 121 13.57 1.49 9.12
C SER A 121 13.39 0.81 10.47
N LEU A 122 12.76 -0.37 10.50
CA LEU A 122 12.57 -1.13 11.73
C LEU A 122 13.89 -1.64 12.30
N ALA A 123 14.79 -2.13 11.45
CA ALA A 123 16.12 -2.60 11.85
C ALA A 123 16.99 -1.48 12.44
N LYS A 124 16.79 -0.23 11.98
CA LYS A 124 17.43 0.97 12.52
C LYS A 124 16.72 1.57 13.74
N GLY A 125 15.68 0.93 14.28
CA GLY A 125 14.93 1.42 15.44
C GLY A 125 13.84 2.44 15.12
N HIS A 126 13.65 2.82 13.86
CA HIS A 126 12.66 3.82 13.43
C HIS A 126 11.28 3.20 13.12
N GLY A 127 10.67 2.54 14.11
CA GLY A 127 9.38 1.84 13.93
C GLY A 127 8.22 2.74 13.51
N ALA A 128 8.20 3.99 13.98
CA ALA A 128 7.18 4.97 13.57
C ALA A 128 7.30 5.32 12.08
N LEU A 129 8.52 5.47 11.56
CA LEU A 129 8.80 5.71 10.15
C LEU A 129 8.38 4.52 9.29
N SER A 130 8.66 3.29 9.75
CA SER A 130 8.24 2.06 9.08
C SER A 130 6.71 1.99 8.93
N LEU A 131 5.96 2.23 10.00
CA LEU A 131 4.49 2.25 9.97
C LEU A 131 3.95 3.38 9.10
N GLY A 132 4.54 4.57 9.21
CA GLY A 132 4.18 5.73 8.39
C GLY A 132 4.37 5.47 6.90
N ASN A 133 5.47 4.81 6.51
CA ASN A 133 5.73 4.41 5.13
C ASN A 133 4.66 3.46 4.59
N VAL A 134 4.32 2.41 5.34
CA VAL A 134 3.27 1.45 4.93
C VAL A 134 1.92 2.14 4.75
N ILE A 135 1.49 2.98 5.70
CA ILE A 135 0.21 3.70 5.59
C ILE A 135 0.26 4.71 4.44
N GLY A 136 1.38 5.43 4.30
CA GLY A 136 1.59 6.41 3.23
C GLY A 136 1.51 5.79 1.84
N ALA A 137 2.18 4.66 1.62
CA ALA A 137 2.12 3.92 0.35
C ALA A 137 0.69 3.44 0.01
N ASN A 138 -0.06 2.96 1.00
CA ASN A 138 -1.45 2.57 0.79
C ASN A 138 -2.34 3.76 0.43
N VAL A 139 -2.19 4.91 1.10
CA VAL A 139 -2.91 6.15 0.72
C VAL A 139 -2.52 6.57 -0.70
N PHE A 140 -1.23 6.55 -1.03
CA PHE A 140 -0.72 6.89 -2.36
C PHE A 140 -1.38 6.03 -3.44
N ASN A 141 -1.38 4.71 -3.27
CA ASN A 141 -2.00 3.80 -4.22
C ASN A 141 -3.51 4.01 -4.34
N LEU A 142 -4.18 4.20 -3.21
CA LEU A 142 -5.63 4.32 -3.15
C LEU A 142 -6.15 5.62 -3.78
N VAL A 143 -5.46 6.74 -3.58
CA VAL A 143 -5.96 8.05 -4.04
C VAL A 143 -5.20 8.61 -5.24
N LEU A 144 -3.86 8.53 -5.28
CA LEU A 144 -3.09 9.07 -6.40
C LEU A 144 -3.13 8.11 -7.60
N VAL A 145 -2.70 6.86 -7.41
CA VAL A 145 -2.62 5.90 -8.52
C VAL A 145 -4.01 5.65 -9.10
N SER A 146 -4.99 5.36 -8.26
CA SER A 146 -6.38 5.15 -8.71
C SER A 146 -6.99 6.43 -9.28
N GLY A 147 -6.68 7.59 -8.72
CA GLY A 147 -7.14 8.90 -9.20
C GLY A 147 -6.61 9.22 -10.60
N VAL A 148 -5.31 9.03 -10.83
CA VAL A 148 -4.71 9.19 -12.15
C VAL A 148 -5.33 8.19 -13.13
N SER A 149 -5.41 6.91 -12.75
CA SER A 149 -5.98 5.86 -13.60
C SER A 149 -7.41 6.17 -14.02
N ALA A 150 -8.28 6.53 -13.08
CA ALA A 150 -9.68 6.88 -13.37
C ALA A 150 -9.82 8.16 -14.21
N THR A 151 -8.90 9.11 -14.06
CA THR A 151 -8.92 10.37 -14.83
C THR A 151 -8.48 10.14 -16.27
N VAL A 152 -7.43 9.35 -16.48
CA VAL A 152 -6.88 9.05 -17.82
C VAL A 152 -7.77 8.03 -18.55
N ALA A 153 -7.99 6.88 -17.91
CA ALA A 153 -8.74 5.76 -18.43
C ALA A 153 -9.77 5.28 -17.40
N PRO A 154 -11.02 5.79 -17.42
CA PRO A 154 -12.06 5.33 -16.52
C PRO A 154 -12.24 3.82 -16.57
N PHE A 155 -12.47 3.18 -15.41
CA PHE A 155 -12.54 1.73 -15.30
C PHE A 155 -13.68 1.27 -14.40
N THR A 156 -14.08 0.01 -14.56
CA THR A 156 -15.01 -0.69 -13.65
C THR A 156 -14.23 -1.62 -12.74
N ILE A 157 -14.81 -1.93 -11.56
CA ILE A 157 -14.29 -3.03 -10.74
C ILE A 157 -14.33 -4.34 -11.55
N PRO A 158 -13.37 -5.28 -11.33
CA PRO A 158 -13.37 -6.58 -12.00
C PRO A 158 -14.71 -7.30 -11.83
N GLN A 159 -15.25 -7.86 -12.91
CA GLN A 159 -16.53 -8.57 -12.91
C GLN A 159 -16.36 -10.09 -13.08
N ASN A 160 -15.11 -10.55 -13.27
CA ASN A 160 -14.84 -11.92 -13.73
C ASN A 160 -14.81 -12.95 -12.60
N SER A 161 -14.66 -12.50 -11.33
CA SER A 161 -14.59 -13.39 -10.17
C SER A 161 -15.86 -13.27 -9.33
N LEU A 162 -16.53 -14.40 -9.13
CA LEU A 162 -17.75 -14.50 -8.32
C LEU A 162 -17.51 -15.37 -7.10
N LEU A 163 -17.88 -14.89 -5.93
CA LEU A 163 -17.91 -15.65 -4.68
C LEU A 163 -19.35 -15.74 -4.18
N PHE A 164 -19.88 -16.95 -4.05
CA PHE A 164 -21.29 -17.20 -3.70
C PHE A 164 -22.30 -16.47 -4.60
N GLY A 165 -21.98 -16.30 -5.90
CA GLY A 165 -22.86 -15.61 -6.86
C GLY A 165 -22.79 -14.08 -6.81
N HIS A 166 -21.91 -13.51 -6.00
CA HIS A 166 -21.68 -12.07 -5.89
C HIS A 166 -20.27 -11.72 -6.36
N ASN A 167 -20.07 -10.47 -6.79
CA ASN A 167 -18.75 -9.97 -7.19
C ASN A 167 -17.74 -10.11 -6.05
N ALA A 168 -16.63 -10.82 -6.29
CA ALA A 168 -15.62 -11.13 -5.29
C ALA A 168 -14.96 -9.86 -4.71
N SER A 169 -14.76 -8.82 -5.51
CA SER A 169 -14.21 -7.56 -5.02
C SER A 169 -15.10 -6.95 -3.92
N LEU A 170 -16.43 -7.02 -4.08
CA LEU A 170 -17.35 -6.43 -3.10
C LEU A 170 -17.50 -7.28 -1.83
N VAL A 171 -17.54 -8.62 -1.94
CA VAL A 171 -17.82 -9.49 -0.79
C VAL A 171 -16.57 -10.01 -0.09
N LEU A 172 -15.42 -9.99 -0.74
CA LEU A 172 -14.16 -10.50 -0.18
C LEU A 172 -13.09 -9.39 -0.09
N GLU A 173 -12.73 -8.77 -1.23
CA GLU A 173 -11.54 -7.91 -1.29
C GLU A 173 -11.70 -6.64 -0.44
N PHE A 174 -12.81 -5.89 -0.57
CA PHE A 174 -13.05 -4.71 0.26
C PHE A 174 -13.22 -5.04 1.76
N PRO A 175 -14.00 -6.05 2.17
CA PRO A 175 -14.07 -6.43 3.58
C PRO A 175 -12.72 -6.85 4.16
N VAL A 176 -11.91 -7.61 3.43
CA VAL A 176 -10.54 -7.99 3.85
C VAL A 176 -9.65 -6.75 3.94
N MET A 177 -9.71 -5.86 2.97
CA MET A 177 -8.97 -4.59 3.01
C MET A 177 -9.29 -3.80 4.28
N PHE A 178 -10.58 -3.60 4.60
CA PHE A 178 -10.97 -2.89 5.82
C PHE A 178 -10.56 -3.62 7.10
N ALA A 179 -10.66 -4.95 7.14
CA ALA A 179 -10.21 -5.75 8.27
C ALA A 179 -8.70 -5.59 8.51
N VAL A 180 -7.89 -5.65 7.45
CA VAL A 180 -6.44 -5.42 7.51
C VAL A 180 -6.13 -3.98 7.94
N MET A 181 -6.82 -2.98 7.40
CA MET A 181 -6.65 -1.58 7.80
C MET A 181 -6.94 -1.38 9.28
N LEU A 182 -8.04 -1.93 9.79
CA LEU A 182 -8.41 -1.84 11.20
C LEU A 182 -7.39 -2.57 12.09
N LEU A 183 -7.00 -3.78 11.71
CA LEU A 183 -6.03 -4.58 12.47
C LEU A 183 -4.65 -3.93 12.50
N LEU A 184 -4.24 -3.24 11.42
CA LEU A 184 -2.97 -2.52 11.35
C LEU A 184 -3.00 -1.24 12.19
N THR A 185 -4.08 -0.45 12.10
CA THR A 185 -4.10 0.92 12.61
C THR A 185 -4.63 1.05 14.03
N LEU A 186 -5.70 0.32 14.42
CA LEU A 186 -6.30 0.47 15.74
C LEU A 186 -5.33 0.17 16.89
N PRO A 187 -4.60 -0.97 16.88
CA PRO A 187 -3.65 -1.24 17.95
C PRO A 187 -2.48 -0.25 17.98
N ALA A 188 -2.06 0.24 16.80
CA ALA A 188 -1.02 1.26 16.72
C ALA A 188 -1.48 2.60 17.32
N LEU A 189 -2.75 2.98 17.14
CA LEU A 189 -3.33 4.18 17.74
C LEU A 189 -3.41 4.10 19.26
N PHE A 190 -3.83 2.95 19.82
CA PHE A 190 -4.03 2.81 21.26
C PHE A 190 -2.76 2.47 22.04
N LYS A 191 -1.84 1.71 21.42
CA LYS A 191 -0.62 1.20 22.08
C LYS A 191 0.67 1.85 21.60
N GLY A 192 0.61 2.70 20.58
CA GLY A 192 1.78 3.36 19.96
C GLY A 192 2.76 2.40 19.26
N LYS A 193 2.44 1.10 19.18
CA LYS A 193 3.31 0.07 18.60
C LYS A 193 2.53 -1.09 18.01
N LEU A 194 3.13 -1.74 17.04
CA LEU A 194 2.66 -3.02 16.49
C LEU A 194 3.20 -4.19 17.34
N SER A 195 2.37 -5.19 17.52
CA SER A 195 2.72 -6.40 18.27
C SER A 195 2.98 -7.59 17.34
N ARG A 196 3.80 -8.55 17.79
CA ARG A 196 4.06 -9.79 17.03
C ARG A 196 2.78 -10.59 16.71
N PRO A 197 1.84 -10.80 17.66
CA PRO A 197 0.58 -11.49 17.35
C PRO A 197 -0.23 -10.79 16.25
N GLN A 198 -0.24 -9.47 16.25
CA GLN A 198 -0.91 -8.66 15.21
C GLN A 198 -0.27 -8.87 13.83
N GLY A 199 1.07 -8.88 13.75
CA GLY A 199 1.79 -9.20 12.51
C GLY A 199 1.48 -10.62 12.01
N ILE A 200 1.46 -11.61 12.91
CA ILE A 200 1.07 -12.99 12.57
C ILE A 200 -0.36 -13.04 12.06
N ALA A 201 -1.30 -12.36 12.70
CA ALA A 201 -2.69 -12.31 12.26
C ALA A 201 -2.83 -11.70 10.86
N LEU A 202 -2.10 -10.60 10.56
CA LEU A 202 -2.07 -9.98 9.22
C LEU A 202 -1.53 -10.95 8.16
N LEU A 203 -0.45 -11.68 8.46
CA LEU A 203 0.09 -12.69 7.56
C LEU A 203 -0.87 -13.87 7.34
N CYS A 204 -1.57 -14.32 8.39
CA CYS A 204 -2.60 -15.36 8.27
C CYS A 204 -3.77 -14.90 7.40
N ILE A 205 -4.24 -13.65 7.56
CA ILE A 205 -5.30 -13.09 6.72
C ILE A 205 -4.84 -13.04 5.26
N TYR A 206 -3.62 -12.59 5.00
CA TYR A 206 -3.08 -12.57 3.63
C TYR A 206 -2.97 -13.97 3.02
N ALA A 207 -2.44 -14.94 3.77
CA ALA A 207 -2.35 -16.33 3.31
C ALA A 207 -3.74 -16.92 3.01
N ALA A 208 -4.72 -16.71 3.89
CA ALA A 208 -6.10 -17.15 3.68
C ALA A 208 -6.72 -16.47 2.45
N PHE A 209 -6.50 -15.16 2.29
CA PHE A 209 -6.93 -14.41 1.10
C PHE A 209 -6.36 -15.01 -0.19
N CYS A 210 -5.06 -15.27 -0.23
CA CYS A 210 -4.43 -15.93 -1.39
C CYS A 210 -5.06 -17.29 -1.69
N VAL A 211 -5.27 -18.13 -0.67
CA VAL A 211 -5.90 -19.45 -0.86
C VAL A 211 -7.30 -19.33 -1.47
N VAL A 212 -8.11 -18.38 -0.98
CA VAL A 212 -9.45 -18.16 -1.54
C VAL A 212 -9.35 -17.67 -2.99
N GLN A 213 -8.42 -16.76 -3.31
CA GLN A 213 -8.23 -16.28 -4.68
C GLN A 213 -7.82 -17.38 -5.68
N PHE A 214 -7.13 -18.44 -5.20
CA PHE A 214 -6.83 -19.62 -6.03
C PHE A 214 -8.08 -20.48 -6.33
N THR A 215 -9.17 -20.30 -5.59
CA THR A 215 -10.38 -21.14 -5.71
C THR A 215 -11.52 -20.46 -6.46
N ILE A 216 -11.43 -19.15 -6.72
CA ILE A 216 -12.42 -18.33 -7.42
C ILE A 216 -11.87 -17.80 -8.74
#